data_b1f0e162585fc92f563079b6b19dcae0
#
_entry.id   b1f0e162585fc92f563079b6b19dcae0
#
_cell.length_a   1.000
_cell.length_b   1.000
_cell.length_c   1.000
_cell.angle_alpha   90.00
_cell.angle_beta   90.00
_cell.angle_gamma   90.00
#
_symmetry.space_group_name_H-M   'P 1'
#
loop_
_entity.id
_entity.type
_entity.pdbx_description
1 polymer ?
#
loop_
_entity_poly.entity_id
_entity_poly.type
_entity_poly.pdbx_seq_one_letter_code
_entity_poly.pdbx_strand_id
1 'polypeptide(L)'
;MYEMKGIRYAEGLFRFLLATAMAWLGCIALVSCDQGDTGAENTEAHITLTLCMKGTDTDNYTRIGQSGGKQIASRSEDDETDEPGTEMENSIDFSRFHVVFYDANHRMAGILQNMVLIHVGGNIYRLTGSLPVSNKVLVGNHFVGKMVVYANFDMSSEDLQKDYNHTDIAQKSFNYEANPKYLPMWGVQKVDFTLAAGKRQDFSDIDLLRAVAKVKVNLSNDMKKNGWSIHSMQLFNYNNKGYCMPGKYKDCEQTASLTHEEFEHFFNSRQISGITMTEDVPIYLPEYQNNGQKDADKCIIKLKLARNEIVESDKEYTLRFIDYTDKGTEGTTTNDIVRDHYYTFEVYKGSNGQNLVKLTVRKWNARDHEEIVM
;
A
#
# COMPACT_ATOMS: atom_id res chain seq x y z
N MET A 1 41.73 36.71 -33.02
CA MET A 1 41.26 35.32 -33.08
C MET A 1 42.01 34.47 -32.00
N TYR A 2 42.05 34.92 -30.74
CA TYR A 2 42.84 34.26 -29.65
C TYR A 2 42.13 34.25 -28.28
N GLU A 3 40.81 34.51 -28.19
CA GLU A 3 40.15 34.60 -26.88
C GLU A 3 39.12 33.48 -26.58
N MET A 4 38.91 32.48 -27.45
CA MET A 4 37.90 31.45 -27.22
C MET A 4 38.44 30.10 -26.73
N LYS A 5 39.71 29.92 -26.48
CA LYS A 5 40.25 28.63 -25.96
C LYS A 5 40.40 28.56 -24.44
N GLY A 6 40.45 29.69 -23.75
CA GLY A 6 40.65 29.74 -22.29
C GLY A 6 39.38 29.36 -21.48
N ILE A 7 38.19 29.68 -21.96
CA ILE A 7 36.92 29.51 -21.23
C ILE A 7 36.54 28.03 -21.11
N ARG A 8 36.80 27.21 -22.12
CA ARG A 8 36.46 25.77 -22.08
C ARG A 8 37.33 24.96 -21.11
N TYR A 9 38.58 25.40 -20.84
CA TYR A 9 39.43 24.74 -19.87
C TYR A 9 39.04 25.04 -18.44
N ALA A 10 38.54 26.22 -18.15
CA ALA A 10 38.10 26.62 -16.83
C ALA A 10 36.80 25.88 -16.42
N GLU A 11 35.84 25.68 -17.36
CA GLU A 11 34.62 24.91 -17.07
C GLU A 11 34.89 23.42 -16.86
N GLY A 12 35.83 22.84 -17.60
CA GLY A 12 36.23 21.43 -17.40
C GLY A 12 36.90 21.20 -16.07
N LEU A 13 37.77 22.09 -15.65
CA LEU A 13 38.48 22.01 -14.35
C LEU A 13 37.53 22.22 -13.18
N PHE A 14 36.55 23.13 -13.32
CA PHE A 14 35.55 23.41 -12.29
C PHE A 14 34.60 22.22 -12.10
N ARG A 15 34.15 21.57 -13.20
CA ARG A 15 33.32 20.35 -13.14
C ARG A 15 34.07 19.16 -12.55
N PHE A 16 35.36 19.03 -12.84
CA PHE A 16 36.19 17.96 -12.28
C PHE A 16 36.42 18.15 -10.79
N LEU A 17 36.69 19.39 -10.34
CA LEU A 17 36.84 19.73 -8.93
C LEU A 17 35.53 19.59 -8.15
N LEU A 18 34.38 19.89 -8.76
CA LEU A 18 33.07 19.70 -8.12
C LEU A 18 32.71 18.21 -7.98
N ALA A 19 33.06 17.40 -8.99
CA ALA A 19 32.82 15.94 -8.93
C ALA A 19 33.73 15.25 -7.90
N THR A 20 34.98 15.68 -7.77
CA THR A 20 35.87 15.14 -6.74
C THR A 20 35.49 15.62 -5.34
N ALA A 21 34.97 16.84 -5.17
CA ALA A 21 34.47 17.32 -3.88
C ALA A 21 33.23 16.56 -3.41
N MET A 22 32.32 16.24 -4.32
CA MET A 22 31.13 15.42 -4.00
C MET A 22 31.48 13.96 -3.69
N ALA A 23 32.47 13.38 -4.37
CA ALA A 23 32.99 12.04 -4.06
C ALA A 23 33.65 11.98 -2.68
N TRP A 24 34.33 13.05 -2.25
CA TRP A 24 34.92 13.13 -0.91
C TRP A 24 33.89 13.36 0.19
N LEU A 25 32.81 14.12 -0.06
CA LEU A 25 31.71 14.27 0.89
C LEU A 25 30.92 12.96 1.04
N GLY A 26 30.78 12.17 -0.02
CA GLY A 26 30.11 10.86 0.03
C GLY A 26 30.91 9.82 0.83
N CYS A 27 32.23 9.87 0.83
CA CYS A 27 33.08 8.94 1.60
C CYS A 27 33.17 9.27 3.09
N ILE A 28 32.90 10.52 3.49
CA ILE A 28 32.98 10.90 4.91
C ILE A 28 31.74 10.42 5.70
N ALA A 29 30.65 10.14 5.02
CA ALA A 29 29.43 9.66 5.67
C ALA A 29 29.42 8.15 6.00
N LEU A 30 30.44 7.38 5.60
CA LEU A 30 30.50 5.92 5.82
C LEU A 30 31.59 5.47 6.80
N VAL A 31 32.37 6.40 7.35
CA VAL A 31 33.24 6.08 8.47
C VAL A 31 32.49 6.34 9.76
N SER A 32 31.65 5.38 10.15
CA SER A 32 31.28 5.25 11.55
C SER A 32 32.55 4.87 12.31
N CYS A 33 33.32 5.88 12.71
CA CYS A 33 34.34 5.68 13.69
C CYS A 33 33.68 5.23 14.98
N ASP A 34 33.95 4.02 15.34
CA ASP A 34 33.98 3.57 16.72
C ASP A 34 35.04 4.42 17.45
N GLN A 35 34.66 5.69 17.77
CA GLN A 35 35.48 6.54 18.63
C GLN A 35 35.18 6.19 20.07
N GLY A 36 36.18 5.62 20.69
CA GLY A 36 36.22 5.30 22.11
C GLY A 36 35.65 6.39 23.01
N ASP A 37 34.77 5.91 23.77
CA ASP A 37 34.24 6.30 25.07
C ASP A 37 34.90 7.55 25.70
N THR A 38 34.30 8.71 25.44
CA THR A 38 34.32 9.82 26.37
C THR A 38 32.98 9.85 27.07
N GLY A 39 32.90 9.26 28.23
CA GLY A 39 31.95 9.27 29.34
C GLY A 39 30.65 10.05 29.29
N ALA A 40 30.03 10.22 28.13
CA ALA A 40 28.60 10.54 28.03
C ALA A 40 27.82 9.24 28.23
N GLU A 41 27.16 9.08 29.36
CA GLU A 41 26.23 8.00 29.60
C GLU A 41 25.30 7.91 28.37
N ASN A 42 25.37 6.79 27.67
CA ASN A 42 24.52 6.52 26.51
C ASN A 42 23.10 6.42 27.01
N THR A 43 22.31 7.47 26.83
CA THR A 43 20.97 7.64 27.37
C THR A 43 19.88 7.01 26.52
N GLU A 44 20.26 6.39 25.38
CA GLU A 44 19.35 5.82 24.41
C GLU A 44 19.75 4.40 24.00
N ALA A 45 18.75 3.63 23.58
CA ALA A 45 18.92 2.34 22.92
C ALA A 45 18.38 2.45 21.49
N HIS A 46 19.08 1.86 20.51
CA HIS A 46 18.80 2.08 19.10
C HIS A 46 18.09 0.90 18.46
N ILE A 47 17.19 1.20 17.55
CA ILE A 47 16.40 0.22 16.78
C ILE A 47 16.59 0.48 15.29
N THR A 48 16.72 -0.59 14.53
CA THR A 48 16.68 -0.56 13.06
C THR A 48 15.70 -1.62 12.55
N LEU A 49 14.93 -1.27 11.55
CA LEU A 49 14.02 -2.19 10.87
C LEU A 49 13.83 -1.78 9.40
N THR A 50 13.39 -2.72 8.60
CA THR A 50 12.97 -2.49 7.22
C THR A 50 11.45 -2.50 7.16
N LEU A 51 10.88 -1.56 6.41
CA LEU A 51 9.45 -1.51 6.09
C LEU A 51 9.29 -1.91 4.63
N CYS A 52 8.41 -2.85 4.37
CA CYS A 52 8.06 -3.30 3.02
C CYS A 52 6.58 -3.03 2.76
N MET A 53 6.25 -2.40 1.62
CA MET A 53 4.89 -2.34 1.13
C MET A 53 4.63 -3.60 0.30
N LYS A 54 4.78 -4.77 0.93
CA LYS A 54 4.43 -6.03 0.29
C LYS A 54 2.93 -6.24 0.40
N GLY A 55 2.29 -6.58 -0.71
CA GLY A 55 1.13 -7.44 -0.63
C GLY A 55 1.64 -8.83 -0.25
N THR A 56 0.91 -9.51 0.62
CA THR A 56 1.27 -10.87 1.05
C THR A 56 1.39 -11.79 -0.16
N ASP A 57 2.55 -12.46 -0.30
CA ASP A 57 2.75 -13.52 -1.27
C ASP A 57 1.65 -14.57 -1.19
N THR A 58 1.36 -15.12 -2.37
CA THR A 58 0.50 -16.26 -2.64
C THR A 58 -1.00 -16.02 -2.59
N ASP A 59 -1.52 -16.23 -3.70
CA ASP A 59 -2.76 -16.70 -4.24
C ASP A 59 -3.43 -15.69 -5.17
N ASN A 60 -3.21 -15.94 -6.46
CA ASN A 60 -4.07 -15.46 -7.54
C ASN A 60 -5.50 -15.93 -7.24
N TYR A 61 -6.28 -15.10 -6.58
CA TYR A 61 -7.71 -15.30 -6.46
C TYR A 61 -8.36 -14.96 -7.80
N THR A 62 -8.24 -15.86 -8.75
CA THR A 62 -9.29 -16.04 -9.72
C THR A 62 -10.35 -16.85 -8.97
N ARG A 63 -11.34 -16.20 -8.36
CA ARG A 63 -12.54 -16.91 -7.90
C ARG A 63 -13.31 -17.36 -9.15
N ILE A 64 -12.86 -18.48 -9.70
CA ILE A 64 -13.71 -19.33 -10.52
C ILE A 64 -14.65 -20.00 -9.53
N GLY A 65 -15.95 -19.85 -9.73
CA GLY A 65 -16.97 -20.44 -8.87
C GLY A 65 -16.63 -21.88 -8.51
N GLN A 66 -16.55 -22.20 -7.24
CA GLN A 66 -16.47 -23.57 -6.75
C GLN A 66 -17.77 -24.29 -7.05
N SER A 67 -17.86 -24.87 -8.24
CA SER A 67 -18.67 -26.07 -8.47
C SER A 67 -17.70 -27.22 -8.76
N GLY A 68 -17.74 -28.20 -7.89
CA GLY A 68 -16.85 -29.33 -7.76
C GLY A 68 -16.20 -29.87 -9.03
N GLY A 69 -14.87 -30.06 -8.94
CA GLY A 69 -14.17 -31.01 -9.77
C GLY A 69 -13.20 -30.44 -10.80
N LYS A 70 -11.91 -30.69 -10.53
CA LYS A 70 -10.72 -30.55 -11.37
C LYS A 70 -10.19 -29.13 -11.59
N GLN A 71 -9.07 -28.87 -10.91
CA GLN A 71 -8.08 -27.90 -11.34
C GLN A 71 -7.76 -28.09 -12.83
N ILE A 72 -8.15 -27.13 -13.65
CA ILE A 72 -7.52 -26.92 -14.94
C ILE A 72 -6.76 -25.60 -14.78
N ALA A 73 -5.47 -25.72 -14.48
CA ALA A 73 -4.53 -24.64 -14.63
C ALA A 73 -4.40 -24.33 -16.12
N SER A 74 -5.18 -23.38 -16.62
CA SER A 74 -4.84 -22.71 -17.87
C SER A 74 -4.14 -21.41 -17.50
N ARG A 75 -2.84 -21.51 -17.26
CA ARG A 75 -1.88 -20.44 -17.23
C ARG A 75 -1.76 -19.92 -18.66
N SER A 76 -2.40 -18.81 -18.97
CA SER A 76 -1.99 -18.03 -20.13
C SER A 76 -0.77 -17.22 -19.72
N GLU A 77 0.38 -17.51 -20.31
CA GLU A 77 1.70 -16.95 -20.01
C GLU A 77 1.84 -15.45 -20.33
N ASP A 78 0.77 -14.73 -20.70
CA ASP A 78 0.88 -13.40 -21.32
C ASP A 78 0.42 -12.24 -20.42
N ASP A 79 0.09 -12.40 -19.13
CA ASP A 79 -0.57 -11.33 -18.38
C ASP A 79 -0.15 -11.14 -16.90
N GLU A 80 0.99 -11.64 -16.51
CA GLU A 80 1.52 -11.43 -15.14
C GLU A 80 2.66 -10.40 -15.12
N THR A 81 2.41 -9.20 -15.61
CA THR A 81 3.20 -8.07 -15.16
C THR A 81 2.59 -7.56 -13.87
N ASP A 82 3.14 -7.96 -12.73
CA ASP A 82 2.92 -7.28 -11.47
C ASP A 82 3.17 -5.80 -11.69
N GLU A 83 2.12 -4.97 -11.62
CA GLU A 83 2.30 -3.53 -11.68
C GLU A 83 2.95 -3.11 -10.35
N PRO A 84 4.22 -2.68 -10.35
CA PRO A 84 4.80 -2.11 -9.15
C PRO A 84 3.94 -0.91 -8.75
N GLY A 85 3.64 -0.77 -7.48
CA GLY A 85 2.91 0.40 -7.00
C GLY A 85 3.62 1.68 -7.45
N THR A 86 2.87 2.72 -7.74
CA THR A 86 3.42 4.03 -8.06
C THR A 86 4.16 4.60 -6.84
N GLU A 87 5.02 5.59 -7.05
CA GLU A 87 5.70 6.29 -5.95
C GLU A 87 4.70 6.81 -4.91
N MET A 88 3.57 7.37 -5.36
CA MET A 88 2.49 7.84 -4.47
C MET A 88 1.91 6.71 -3.62
N GLU A 89 1.68 5.55 -4.19
CA GLU A 89 1.10 4.38 -3.51
C GLU A 89 2.00 3.81 -2.41
N ASN A 90 3.30 4.08 -2.50
CA ASN A 90 4.32 3.61 -1.57
C ASN A 90 4.87 4.73 -0.67
N SER A 91 4.43 5.97 -0.86
CA SER A 91 4.97 7.12 -0.12
C SER A 91 4.50 7.16 1.33
N ILE A 92 5.43 7.53 2.22
CA ILE A 92 5.17 7.72 3.65
C ILE A 92 5.30 9.21 3.98
N ASP A 93 4.24 9.76 4.59
CA ASP A 93 4.29 11.06 5.26
C ASP A 93 4.91 10.90 6.65
N PHE A 94 6.14 11.33 6.79
CA PHE A 94 6.89 11.16 8.04
C PHE A 94 6.25 11.93 9.22
N SER A 95 5.47 12.96 8.96
CA SER A 95 4.74 13.69 10.01
C SER A 95 3.57 12.89 10.60
N ARG A 96 3.10 11.88 9.87
CA ARG A 96 2.01 10.95 10.23
C ARG A 96 2.50 9.51 10.27
N PHE A 97 3.72 9.33 10.79
CA PHE A 97 4.37 8.03 10.88
C PHE A 97 4.76 7.75 12.32
N HIS A 98 4.30 6.62 12.86
CA HIS A 98 4.54 6.24 14.26
C HIS A 98 4.84 4.76 14.38
N VAL A 99 5.74 4.43 15.30
CA VAL A 99 6.03 3.04 15.70
C VAL A 99 5.81 2.93 17.20
N VAL A 100 4.89 2.03 17.57
CA VAL A 100 4.45 1.83 18.96
C VAL A 100 4.68 0.39 19.37
N PHE A 101 5.19 0.20 20.57
CA PHE A 101 5.36 -1.12 21.16
C PHE A 101 4.21 -1.41 22.14
N TYR A 102 3.63 -2.59 22.04
CA TYR A 102 2.60 -3.08 22.91
C TYR A 102 3.01 -4.40 23.54
N ASP A 103 2.80 -4.57 24.84
CA ASP A 103 3.11 -5.81 25.54
C ASP A 103 2.14 -6.96 25.16
N ALA A 104 2.39 -8.16 25.67
CA ALA A 104 1.55 -9.33 25.42
C ALA A 104 0.09 -9.18 25.89
N ASN A 105 -0.19 -8.20 26.77
CA ASN A 105 -1.53 -7.84 27.24
C ASN A 105 -2.13 -6.65 26.45
N HIS A 106 -1.54 -6.29 25.32
CA HIS A 106 -1.93 -5.15 24.49
C HIS A 106 -1.74 -3.76 25.13
N ARG A 107 -1.02 -3.66 26.26
CA ARG A 107 -0.75 -2.36 26.90
C ARG A 107 0.40 -1.65 26.19
N MET A 108 0.24 -0.33 26.04
CA MET A 108 1.29 0.50 25.47
C MET A 108 2.57 0.43 26.34
N ALA A 109 3.66 0.03 25.71
CA ALA A 109 4.98 -0.15 26.35
C ALA A 109 5.96 0.96 26.01
N GLY A 110 5.84 1.56 24.82
CA GLY A 110 6.71 2.66 24.38
C GLY A 110 6.47 3.07 22.95
N ILE A 111 7.01 4.23 22.59
CA ILE A 111 6.94 4.83 21.26
C ILE A 111 8.36 5.07 20.80
N LEU A 112 8.68 4.66 19.56
CA LEU A 112 9.99 4.92 18.95
C LEU A 112 10.16 6.43 18.72
N GLN A 113 11.31 6.95 19.08
CA GLN A 113 11.67 8.37 19.01
C GLN A 113 12.86 8.58 18.08
N ASN A 114 13.19 9.85 17.78
CA ASN A 114 14.34 10.23 16.96
C ASN A 114 14.44 9.42 15.67
N MET A 115 13.29 9.19 15.04
CA MET A 115 13.21 8.34 13.87
C MET A 115 13.84 8.99 12.64
N VAL A 116 14.54 8.19 11.85
CA VAL A 116 15.02 8.51 10.50
C VAL A 116 14.52 7.45 9.56
N LEU A 117 13.77 7.87 8.55
CA LEU A 117 13.22 7.00 7.51
C LEU A 117 13.93 7.29 6.20
N ILE A 118 14.50 6.26 5.59
CA ILE A 118 15.23 6.36 4.33
C ILE A 118 14.53 5.47 3.31
N HIS A 119 14.10 6.07 2.20
CA HIS A 119 13.61 5.30 1.05
C HIS A 119 14.80 4.64 0.36
N VAL A 120 14.85 3.31 0.38
CA VAL A 120 15.95 2.53 -0.19
C VAL A 120 15.74 2.29 -1.68
N GLY A 121 14.49 2.15 -2.09
CA GLY A 121 14.07 1.97 -3.47
C GLY A 121 12.75 1.19 -3.58
N GLY A 122 12.03 1.41 -4.67
CA GLY A 122 10.75 0.74 -4.91
C GLY A 122 9.76 0.94 -3.76
N ASN A 123 9.46 -0.12 -3.06
CA ASN A 123 8.53 -0.16 -1.93
C ASN A 123 9.22 -0.42 -0.58
N ILE A 124 10.54 -0.24 -0.50
CA ILE A 124 11.35 -0.55 0.69
C ILE A 124 11.82 0.73 1.36
N TYR A 125 11.61 0.80 2.67
CA TYR A 125 12.16 1.84 3.53
C TYR A 125 12.99 1.22 4.65
N ARG A 126 14.10 1.85 4.99
CA ARG A 126 14.87 1.56 6.20
C ARG A 126 14.54 2.59 7.26
N LEU A 127 14.14 2.13 8.43
CA LEU A 127 13.84 2.95 9.59
C LEU A 127 14.92 2.73 10.66
N THR A 128 15.43 3.81 11.21
CA THR A 128 16.19 3.79 12.45
C THR A 128 15.52 4.70 13.47
N GLY A 129 15.65 4.40 14.74
CA GLY A 129 15.12 5.22 15.81
C GLY A 129 15.72 4.86 17.15
N SER A 130 15.31 5.54 18.20
CA SER A 130 15.80 5.31 19.55
C SER A 130 14.67 5.19 20.59
N LEU A 131 14.98 4.52 21.68
CA LEU A 131 14.17 4.44 22.87
C LEU A 131 14.94 5.03 24.05
N PRO A 132 14.35 5.94 24.84
CA PRO A 132 15.04 6.51 26.00
C PRO A 132 15.29 5.43 27.06
N VAL A 133 16.45 5.46 27.71
CA VAL A 133 16.83 4.53 28.78
C VAL A 133 15.89 4.62 30.00
N SER A 134 15.17 5.73 30.15
CA SER A 134 14.12 5.88 31.14
C SER A 134 12.93 4.93 30.92
N ASN A 135 12.75 4.42 29.68
CA ASN A 135 11.75 3.39 29.40
C ASN A 135 12.21 2.01 29.91
N LYS A 136 11.95 1.74 31.17
CA LYS A 136 12.35 0.48 31.84
C LYS A 136 11.53 -0.74 31.39
N VAL A 137 10.46 -0.56 30.62
CA VAL A 137 9.69 -1.67 30.04
C VAL A 137 10.46 -2.27 28.86
N LEU A 138 10.99 -1.44 27.98
CA LEU A 138 11.66 -1.86 26.74
C LEU A 138 13.19 -1.94 26.85
N VAL A 139 13.79 -1.12 27.72
CA VAL A 139 15.25 -1.03 27.85
C VAL A 139 15.72 -1.64 29.16
N GLY A 140 16.68 -2.56 29.06
CA GLY A 140 17.24 -3.27 30.22
C GLY A 140 16.49 -4.52 30.67
N ASN A 141 15.36 -4.84 30.03
CA ASN A 141 14.56 -6.03 30.33
C ASN A 141 14.30 -6.86 29.07
N HIS A 142 13.97 -8.13 29.29
CA HIS A 142 13.43 -8.97 28.22
C HIS A 142 11.99 -8.54 27.93
N PHE A 143 11.71 -8.22 26.67
CA PHE A 143 10.40 -7.76 26.21
C PHE A 143 9.83 -8.72 25.18
N VAL A 144 8.58 -9.14 25.41
CA VAL A 144 7.77 -9.90 24.46
C VAL A 144 6.50 -9.14 24.18
N GLY A 145 6.18 -8.92 22.91
CA GLY A 145 5.01 -8.14 22.53
C GLY A 145 4.89 -7.93 21.03
N LYS A 146 4.34 -6.80 20.65
CA LYS A 146 4.15 -6.39 19.25
C LYS A 146 4.78 -5.03 19.00
N MET A 147 5.39 -4.87 17.85
CA MET A 147 5.77 -3.59 17.27
C MET A 147 4.76 -3.27 16.16
N VAL A 148 4.08 -2.14 16.29
CA VAL A 148 3.00 -1.70 15.38
C VAL A 148 3.41 -0.42 14.68
N VAL A 149 3.25 -0.39 13.37
CA VAL A 149 3.51 0.77 12.52
C VAL A 149 2.19 1.38 12.09
N TYR A 150 2.06 2.68 12.29
CA TYR A 150 0.98 3.51 11.79
C TYR A 150 1.56 4.50 10.79
N ALA A 151 1.14 4.47 9.53
CA ALA A 151 1.65 5.33 8.49
C ALA A 151 0.51 6.01 7.72
N ASN A 152 0.65 7.32 7.49
CA ASN A 152 -0.24 8.15 6.71
C ASN A 152 -1.66 8.33 7.28
N PHE A 153 -1.88 8.12 8.57
CA PHE A 153 -3.13 8.49 9.22
C PHE A 153 -2.89 9.17 10.57
N ASP A 154 -3.85 10.00 10.95
CA ASP A 154 -3.69 10.91 12.08
C ASP A 154 -3.82 10.17 13.40
N MET A 155 -2.70 10.10 14.12
CA MET A 155 -2.63 9.61 15.50
C MET A 155 -2.26 10.79 16.40
N SER A 156 -3.16 11.17 17.30
CA SER A 156 -2.84 12.19 18.31
C SER A 156 -1.85 11.64 19.35
N SER A 157 -1.18 12.53 20.06
CA SER A 157 -0.32 12.12 21.17
C SER A 157 -1.08 11.32 22.23
N GLU A 158 -2.37 11.60 22.42
CA GLU A 158 -3.25 10.85 23.31
C GLU A 158 -3.53 9.44 22.77
N ASP A 159 -3.81 9.31 21.47
CA ASP A 159 -4.02 7.99 20.86
C ASP A 159 -2.81 7.07 21.00
N LEU A 160 -1.61 7.62 20.79
CA LEU A 160 -0.36 6.88 20.90
C LEU A 160 -0.05 6.37 22.33
N GLN A 161 -0.74 6.90 23.35
CA GLN A 161 -0.62 6.46 24.74
C GLN A 161 -1.67 5.40 25.13
N LYS A 162 -2.65 5.11 24.26
CA LYS A 162 -3.71 4.16 24.51
C LYS A 162 -3.27 2.73 24.27
N ASP A 163 -3.91 1.80 24.97
CA ASP A 163 -3.72 0.38 24.77
C ASP A 163 -4.21 -0.05 23.37
N TYR A 164 -3.60 -1.08 22.79
CA TYR A 164 -3.86 -1.53 21.43
C TYR A 164 -5.32 -1.97 21.19
N ASN A 165 -5.97 -2.48 22.21
CA ASN A 165 -7.38 -2.88 22.18
C ASN A 165 -8.36 -1.76 22.57
N HIS A 166 -7.87 -0.52 22.82
CA HIS A 166 -8.73 0.60 23.15
C HIS A 166 -9.67 0.93 22.00
N THR A 167 -10.91 1.30 22.33
CA THR A 167 -11.96 1.60 21.33
C THR A 167 -11.53 2.68 20.33
N ASP A 168 -10.86 3.74 20.79
CA ASP A 168 -10.44 4.83 19.90
C ASP A 168 -9.38 4.37 18.88
N ILE A 169 -8.49 3.45 19.30
CA ILE A 169 -7.54 2.83 18.38
C ILE A 169 -8.30 1.96 17.36
N ALA A 170 -9.22 1.10 17.84
CA ALA A 170 -10.04 0.25 16.97
C ALA A 170 -10.87 1.03 15.95
N GLN A 171 -11.33 2.22 16.32
CA GLN A 171 -12.20 3.07 15.49
C GLN A 171 -11.45 4.13 14.68
N LYS A 172 -10.10 4.11 14.69
CA LYS A 172 -9.34 5.01 13.81
C LYS A 172 -9.76 4.82 12.37
N SER A 173 -10.12 5.92 11.74
CA SER A 173 -10.66 5.94 10.38
C SER A 173 -10.02 7.08 9.58
N PHE A 174 -10.08 6.94 8.27
CA PHE A 174 -9.68 7.95 7.30
C PHE A 174 -10.87 8.31 6.39
N ASN A 175 -10.81 9.47 5.76
CA ASN A 175 -11.79 9.89 4.77
C ASN A 175 -11.32 9.51 3.37
N TYR A 176 -12.27 9.21 2.49
CA TYR A 176 -11.99 9.09 1.06
C TYR A 176 -11.47 10.41 0.50
N GLU A 177 -10.42 10.30 -0.32
CA GLU A 177 -9.86 11.41 -1.09
C GLU A 177 -9.78 11.00 -2.57
N ALA A 178 -10.27 11.87 -3.46
CA ALA A 178 -10.26 11.58 -4.91
C ALA A 178 -8.85 11.47 -5.48
N ASN A 179 -7.91 12.27 -4.95
CA ASN A 179 -6.50 12.28 -5.34
C ASN A 179 -5.62 12.29 -4.08
N PRO A 180 -5.50 11.15 -3.39
CA PRO A 180 -4.72 11.08 -2.17
C PRO A 180 -3.24 11.29 -2.49
N LYS A 181 -2.55 12.08 -1.66
CA LYS A 181 -1.10 12.23 -1.73
C LYS A 181 -0.39 11.04 -1.08
N TYR A 182 -1.03 10.46 -0.07
CA TYR A 182 -0.51 9.32 0.70
C TYR A 182 -1.67 8.37 1.02
N LEU A 183 -1.41 7.08 0.95
CA LEU A 183 -2.39 6.07 1.34
C LEU A 183 -2.19 5.67 2.80
N PRO A 184 -3.26 5.54 3.60
CA PRO A 184 -3.13 5.06 4.97
C PRO A 184 -2.66 3.60 4.98
N MET A 185 -1.64 3.31 5.82
CA MET A 185 -1.02 1.99 5.92
C MET A 185 -0.80 1.59 7.39
N TRP A 186 -0.92 0.31 7.65
CA TRP A 186 -0.71 -0.28 8.95
C TRP A 186 0.14 -1.55 8.84
N GLY A 187 0.98 -1.79 9.85
CA GLY A 187 1.77 -3.01 9.92
C GLY A 187 2.02 -3.45 11.35
N VAL A 188 2.21 -4.75 11.55
CA VAL A 188 2.52 -5.33 12.85
C VAL A 188 3.53 -6.46 12.73
N GLN A 189 4.41 -6.55 13.71
CA GLN A 189 5.38 -7.63 13.88
C GLN A 189 5.45 -8.02 15.35
N LYS A 190 5.34 -9.32 15.65
CA LYS A 190 5.66 -9.86 16.95
C LYS A 190 7.15 -9.67 17.24
N VAL A 191 7.46 -9.25 18.43
CA VAL A 191 8.85 -8.99 18.86
C VAL A 191 9.15 -9.71 20.15
N ASP A 192 10.39 -10.20 20.24
CA ASP A 192 10.97 -10.86 21.40
C ASP A 192 12.44 -10.47 21.47
N PHE A 193 12.81 -9.60 22.41
CA PHE A 193 14.16 -9.04 22.48
C PHE A 193 14.56 -8.59 23.88
N THR A 194 15.87 -8.39 24.06
CA THR A 194 16.44 -7.69 25.22
C THR A 194 17.29 -6.54 24.71
N LEU A 195 16.80 -5.31 24.89
CA LEU A 195 17.47 -4.10 24.44
C LEU A 195 18.26 -3.46 25.58
N ALA A 196 19.56 -3.30 25.39
CA ALA A 196 20.44 -2.63 26.36
C ALA A 196 20.74 -1.19 25.95
N ALA A 197 20.99 -0.33 26.95
CA ALA A 197 21.45 1.04 26.71
C ALA A 197 22.69 1.07 25.82
N GLY A 198 22.75 1.99 24.86
CA GLY A 198 23.85 2.10 23.92
C GLY A 198 23.99 0.93 22.93
N LYS A 199 23.07 -0.01 22.93
CA LYS A 199 23.07 -1.12 21.96
C LYS A 199 22.05 -0.88 20.86
N ARG A 200 22.32 -1.50 19.71
CA ARG A 200 21.43 -1.55 18.56
C ARG A 200 20.73 -2.91 18.50
N GLN A 201 19.45 -2.88 18.20
CA GLN A 201 18.64 -4.03 17.89
C GLN A 201 18.13 -3.91 16.45
N ASP A 202 18.45 -4.89 15.65
CA ASP A 202 17.89 -5.03 14.31
C ASP A 202 16.67 -5.95 14.34
N PHE A 203 15.57 -5.52 13.74
CA PHE A 203 14.35 -6.31 13.59
C PHE A 203 14.19 -6.76 12.15
N SER A 204 13.46 -7.87 11.97
CA SER A 204 13.02 -8.34 10.66
C SER A 204 12.08 -7.33 9.98
N ASP A 205 11.86 -7.53 8.71
CA ASP A 205 10.99 -6.69 7.90
C ASP A 205 9.55 -6.67 8.42
N ILE A 206 8.92 -5.50 8.34
CA ILE A 206 7.49 -5.32 8.61
C ILE A 206 6.79 -5.00 7.32
N ASP A 207 5.82 -5.82 6.96
CA ASP A 207 4.94 -5.54 5.84
C ASP A 207 3.88 -4.51 6.23
N LEU A 208 3.70 -3.49 5.40
CA LEU A 208 2.67 -2.47 5.55
C LEU A 208 1.48 -2.78 4.63
N LEU A 209 0.31 -2.95 5.24
CA LEU A 209 -0.97 -3.19 4.59
C LEU A 209 -1.64 -1.84 4.29
N ARG A 210 -1.98 -1.57 3.04
CA ARG A 210 -2.76 -0.38 2.67
C ARG A 210 -4.20 -0.54 3.11
N ALA A 211 -4.79 0.51 3.69
CA ALA A 211 -6.16 0.49 4.20
C ALA A 211 -7.23 0.74 3.11
N VAL A 212 -6.83 0.80 1.84
CA VAL A 212 -7.70 1.06 0.68
C VAL A 212 -7.59 -0.05 -0.35
N ALA A 213 -8.62 -0.17 -1.18
CA ALA A 213 -8.62 -0.94 -2.41
C ALA A 213 -8.25 -0.03 -3.59
N LYS A 214 -7.57 -0.58 -4.59
CA LYS A 214 -7.28 0.06 -5.88
C LYS A 214 -8.27 -0.43 -6.93
N VAL A 215 -8.92 0.48 -7.64
CA VAL A 215 -9.89 0.15 -8.70
C VAL A 215 -9.53 0.86 -9.99
N LYS A 216 -9.41 0.13 -11.08
CA LYS A 216 -9.11 0.67 -12.41
C LYS A 216 -10.05 0.07 -13.46
N VAL A 217 -10.38 0.86 -14.46
CA VAL A 217 -11.14 0.42 -15.64
C VAL A 217 -10.37 0.79 -16.89
N ASN A 218 -10.26 -0.14 -17.81
CA ASN A 218 -9.63 0.06 -19.11
C ASN A 218 -10.43 -0.62 -20.23
N LEU A 219 -10.21 -0.15 -21.45
CA LEU A 219 -10.61 -0.86 -22.64
C LEU A 219 -9.50 -1.78 -23.12
N SER A 220 -9.87 -2.92 -23.70
CA SER A 220 -8.90 -3.77 -24.39
C SER A 220 -8.17 -3.04 -25.51
N ASN A 221 -6.94 -3.44 -25.78
CA ASN A 221 -6.13 -2.86 -26.85
C ASN A 221 -6.84 -2.93 -28.23
N ASP A 222 -7.60 -3.97 -28.48
CA ASP A 222 -8.34 -4.14 -29.73
C ASP A 222 -9.49 -3.14 -29.84
N MET A 223 -10.19 -2.84 -28.75
CA MET A 223 -11.19 -1.79 -28.75
C MET A 223 -10.55 -0.42 -29.05
N LYS A 224 -9.46 -0.08 -28.38
CA LYS A 224 -8.72 1.18 -28.58
C LYS A 224 -8.25 1.33 -30.05
N LYS A 225 -7.66 0.28 -30.63
CA LYS A 225 -7.23 0.26 -32.05
C LYS A 225 -8.40 0.44 -33.03
N ASN A 226 -9.61 0.03 -32.65
CA ASN A 226 -10.83 0.17 -33.46
C ASN A 226 -11.60 1.47 -33.17
N GLY A 227 -10.94 2.46 -32.54
CA GLY A 227 -11.47 3.80 -32.32
C GLY A 227 -12.46 3.91 -31.16
N TRP A 228 -12.52 2.91 -30.26
CA TRP A 228 -13.34 2.99 -29.06
C TRP A 228 -12.62 3.76 -27.95
N SER A 229 -13.40 4.51 -27.16
CA SER A 229 -12.97 5.23 -25.96
C SER A 229 -14.08 5.24 -24.92
N ILE A 230 -13.73 5.47 -23.67
CA ILE A 230 -14.70 5.72 -22.59
C ILE A 230 -15.06 7.21 -22.62
N HIS A 231 -16.30 7.54 -22.95
CA HIS A 231 -16.81 8.91 -22.97
C HIS A 231 -17.04 9.46 -21.57
N SER A 232 -17.62 8.66 -20.69
CA SER A 232 -17.84 9.04 -19.29
C SER A 232 -17.90 7.79 -18.42
N MET A 233 -17.45 7.93 -17.17
CA MET A 233 -17.43 6.84 -16.22
C MET A 233 -17.62 7.39 -14.80
N GLN A 234 -18.50 6.76 -14.03
CA GLN A 234 -18.78 7.12 -12.64
C GLN A 234 -18.98 5.88 -11.78
N LEU A 235 -18.43 5.91 -10.57
CA LEU A 235 -18.62 4.88 -9.54
C LEU A 235 -19.67 5.37 -8.53
N PHE A 236 -20.58 4.49 -8.15
CA PHE A 236 -21.67 4.76 -7.21
C PHE A 236 -21.68 3.76 -6.07
N ASN A 237 -22.29 4.12 -4.96
CA ASN A 237 -22.42 3.30 -3.75
C ASN A 237 -21.06 2.88 -3.20
N TYR A 238 -20.34 3.80 -2.63
CA TYR A 238 -19.04 3.57 -1.98
C TYR A 238 -19.05 4.14 -0.56
N ASN A 239 -18.13 3.71 0.28
CA ASN A 239 -17.91 4.34 1.58
C ASN A 239 -17.01 5.57 1.43
N ASN A 240 -17.40 6.70 2.09
CA ASN A 240 -16.52 7.88 2.16
C ASN A 240 -15.56 7.85 3.35
N LYS A 241 -15.62 6.79 4.16
CA LYS A 241 -14.69 6.53 5.26
C LYS A 241 -14.29 5.06 5.29
N GLY A 242 -13.08 4.80 5.78
CA GLY A 242 -12.58 3.46 6.04
C GLY A 242 -11.86 3.40 7.39
N TYR A 243 -11.80 2.21 7.99
CA TYR A 243 -10.97 1.97 9.16
C TYR A 243 -9.50 1.87 8.77
N CYS A 244 -8.62 2.44 9.60
CA CYS A 244 -7.18 2.38 9.36
C CYS A 244 -6.62 0.96 9.49
N MET A 245 -7.10 0.19 10.46
CA MET A 245 -6.64 -1.16 10.75
C MET A 245 -7.58 -2.24 10.22
N PRO A 246 -7.08 -3.44 9.88
CA PRO A 246 -7.89 -4.57 9.46
C PRO A 246 -8.78 -5.10 10.59
N GLY A 247 -9.79 -5.91 10.27
CA GLY A 247 -10.75 -6.44 11.25
C GLY A 247 -10.12 -7.28 12.35
N LYS A 248 -9.13 -8.11 11.99
CA LYS A 248 -8.42 -9.00 12.92
C LYS A 248 -7.10 -8.42 13.47
N TYR A 249 -6.91 -7.11 13.45
CA TYR A 249 -5.66 -6.47 13.86
C TYR A 249 -5.21 -6.86 15.28
N LYS A 250 -6.13 -7.11 16.21
CA LYS A 250 -5.80 -7.44 17.61
C LYS A 250 -5.04 -8.76 17.74
N ASP A 251 -5.50 -9.77 17.00
CA ASP A 251 -4.98 -11.13 17.10
C ASP A 251 -3.80 -11.34 16.11
N CYS A 252 -3.57 -10.39 15.21
CA CYS A 252 -2.48 -10.46 14.26
C CYS A 252 -1.12 -10.36 14.96
N GLU A 253 -0.24 -11.32 14.70
CA GLU A 253 1.15 -11.31 15.18
C GLU A 253 2.11 -10.69 14.17
N GLN A 254 1.81 -10.82 12.86
CA GLN A 254 2.55 -10.20 11.77
C GLN A 254 1.63 -9.98 10.56
N THR A 255 1.79 -8.84 9.91
CA THR A 255 0.93 -8.42 8.79
C THR A 255 0.93 -9.43 7.65
N ALA A 256 2.08 -10.01 7.33
CA ALA A 256 2.24 -11.00 6.27
C ALA A 256 1.39 -12.27 6.45
N SER A 257 0.94 -12.58 7.67
CA SER A 257 0.14 -13.78 7.95
C SER A 257 -1.36 -13.58 7.84
N LEU A 258 -1.84 -12.35 7.61
CA LEU A 258 -3.27 -12.08 7.50
C LEU A 258 -3.88 -12.68 6.22
N THR A 259 -5.04 -13.32 6.37
CA THR A 259 -5.85 -13.82 5.26
C THR A 259 -6.81 -12.75 4.75
N HIS A 260 -7.42 -12.99 3.58
CA HIS A 260 -8.37 -12.07 2.97
C HIS A 260 -9.58 -11.76 3.91
N GLU A 261 -10.12 -12.78 4.56
CA GLU A 261 -11.27 -12.64 5.47
C GLU A 261 -10.91 -11.86 6.75
N GLU A 262 -9.62 -11.83 7.10
CA GLU A 262 -9.11 -11.11 8.27
C GLU A 262 -8.86 -9.62 7.99
N PHE A 263 -8.80 -9.22 6.72
CA PHE A 263 -8.71 -7.81 6.33
C PHE A 263 -10.01 -7.06 6.58
N GLU A 264 -11.14 -7.67 6.29
CA GLU A 264 -12.45 -7.03 6.21
C GLU A 264 -12.80 -6.23 7.47
N HIS A 265 -12.95 -4.91 7.30
CA HIS A 265 -13.35 -3.99 8.34
C HIS A 265 -14.20 -2.87 7.73
N PHE A 266 -15.44 -3.19 7.38
CA PHE A 266 -16.32 -2.30 6.64
C PHE A 266 -16.84 -1.16 7.51
N PHE A 267 -16.66 0.08 7.03
CA PHE A 267 -17.27 1.27 7.63
C PHE A 267 -18.67 1.49 7.03
N ASN A 268 -19.62 1.88 7.85
CA ASN A 268 -20.97 2.17 7.36
C ASN A 268 -21.11 3.67 7.04
N SER A 269 -20.65 4.07 5.87
CA SER A 269 -20.65 5.47 5.42
C SER A 269 -20.98 5.64 3.94
N ARG A 270 -21.87 4.78 3.44
CA ARG A 270 -22.24 4.73 2.02
C ARG A 270 -22.63 6.09 1.45
N GLN A 271 -22.07 6.41 0.30
CA GLN A 271 -22.40 7.54 -0.55
C GLN A 271 -23.08 7.06 -1.83
N ILE A 272 -24.16 7.73 -2.22
CA ILE A 272 -24.90 7.45 -3.47
C ILE A 272 -24.49 8.38 -4.61
N SER A 273 -23.78 9.47 -4.33
CA SER A 273 -23.25 10.39 -5.34
C SER A 273 -22.14 9.72 -6.15
N GLY A 274 -22.09 9.97 -7.46
CA GLY A 274 -21.09 9.37 -8.33
C GLY A 274 -19.70 10.01 -8.16
N ILE A 275 -18.65 9.17 -8.14
CA ILE A 275 -17.26 9.60 -8.32
C ILE A 275 -16.94 9.50 -9.82
N THR A 276 -16.47 10.60 -10.42
CA THR A 276 -15.98 10.57 -11.80
C THR A 276 -14.65 9.80 -11.84
N MET A 277 -14.57 8.84 -12.76
CA MET A 277 -13.36 8.05 -13.03
C MET A 277 -12.81 8.38 -14.43
N THR A 278 -11.53 8.14 -14.61
CA THR A 278 -10.83 8.28 -15.89
C THR A 278 -10.28 6.92 -16.33
N GLU A 279 -10.35 6.63 -17.62
CA GLU A 279 -9.80 5.40 -18.18
C GLU A 279 -8.30 5.27 -17.84
N ASP A 280 -7.88 4.07 -17.47
CA ASP A 280 -6.51 3.71 -17.06
C ASP A 280 -5.97 4.45 -15.81
N VAL A 281 -6.76 5.32 -15.18
CA VAL A 281 -6.38 6.00 -13.94
C VAL A 281 -7.05 5.30 -12.76
N PRO A 282 -6.28 4.77 -11.79
CA PRO A 282 -6.85 4.12 -10.63
C PRO A 282 -7.49 5.12 -9.66
N ILE A 283 -8.51 4.65 -8.95
CA ILE A 283 -9.05 5.30 -7.75
C ILE A 283 -8.80 4.41 -6.53
N TYR A 284 -8.75 5.02 -5.35
CA TYR A 284 -8.45 4.32 -4.10
C TYR A 284 -9.65 4.42 -3.17
N LEU A 285 -10.32 3.30 -2.94
CA LEU A 285 -11.59 3.24 -2.21
C LEU A 285 -11.40 2.66 -0.81
N PRO A 286 -12.08 3.22 0.20
CA PRO A 286 -12.33 2.49 1.43
C PRO A 286 -13.08 1.18 1.16
N GLU A 287 -12.93 0.22 2.05
CA GLU A 287 -13.63 -1.05 1.96
C GLU A 287 -15.14 -0.88 1.88
N TYR A 288 -15.80 -1.70 1.07
CA TYR A 288 -17.25 -1.68 0.89
C TYR A 288 -17.81 -3.10 0.80
N GLN A 289 -18.78 -3.42 1.67
CA GLN A 289 -19.45 -4.71 1.67
C GLN A 289 -20.53 -4.74 0.58
N ASN A 290 -20.28 -5.46 -0.49
CA ASN A 290 -21.27 -5.73 -1.55
C ASN A 290 -22.08 -6.98 -1.26
N ASN A 291 -21.44 -7.98 -0.63
CA ASN A 291 -22.09 -9.26 -0.34
C ASN A 291 -23.22 -9.07 0.67
N GLY A 292 -24.37 -9.67 0.40
CA GLY A 292 -25.57 -9.51 1.22
C GLY A 292 -26.33 -8.19 1.02
N GLN A 293 -25.82 -7.24 0.23
CA GLN A 293 -26.55 -6.01 -0.13
C GLN A 293 -27.60 -6.27 -1.21
N LYS A 294 -28.65 -5.44 -1.21
CA LYS A 294 -29.61 -5.37 -2.33
C LYS A 294 -28.88 -4.81 -3.56
N ASP A 295 -29.30 -5.18 -4.75
CA ASP A 295 -28.68 -4.75 -6.00
C ASP A 295 -28.60 -3.22 -6.15
N ALA A 296 -29.59 -2.49 -5.67
CA ALA A 296 -29.58 -1.02 -5.68
C ALA A 296 -28.51 -0.41 -4.76
N ASP A 297 -28.01 -1.16 -3.80
CA ASP A 297 -27.06 -0.71 -2.77
C ASP A 297 -25.64 -1.19 -3.05
N LYS A 298 -25.44 -2.10 -4.01
CA LYS A 298 -24.13 -2.59 -4.40
C LYS A 298 -23.30 -1.49 -5.07
N CYS A 299 -22.00 -1.49 -4.82
CA CYS A 299 -21.05 -0.64 -5.53
C CYS A 299 -21.02 -1.04 -7.01
N ILE A 300 -21.16 -0.06 -7.88
CA ILE A 300 -21.19 -0.25 -9.34
C ILE A 300 -20.44 0.88 -10.04
N ILE A 301 -19.94 0.57 -11.24
CA ILE A 301 -19.40 1.58 -12.15
C ILE A 301 -20.30 1.66 -13.37
N LYS A 302 -20.78 2.86 -13.70
CA LYS A 302 -21.54 3.13 -14.91
C LYS A 302 -20.65 3.85 -15.92
N LEU A 303 -20.66 3.40 -17.15
CA LEU A 303 -19.87 4.01 -18.21
C LEU A 303 -20.65 4.15 -19.53
N LYS A 304 -20.27 5.14 -20.31
CA LYS A 304 -20.70 5.33 -21.69
C LYS A 304 -19.50 5.25 -22.60
N LEU A 305 -19.68 4.59 -23.73
CA LEU A 305 -18.64 4.42 -24.75
C LEU A 305 -18.86 5.41 -25.90
N ALA A 306 -17.75 5.78 -26.55
CA ALA A 306 -17.74 6.48 -27.82
C ALA A 306 -16.93 5.66 -28.84
N ARG A 307 -17.27 5.80 -30.11
CA ARG A 307 -16.48 5.24 -31.22
C ARG A 307 -16.18 6.36 -32.23
N ASN A 308 -14.90 6.60 -32.50
CA ASN A 308 -14.46 7.72 -33.36
C ASN A 308 -15.12 9.04 -32.92
N GLU A 309 -15.09 9.32 -31.61
CA GLU A 309 -15.69 10.50 -30.96
C GLU A 309 -17.25 10.54 -30.96
N ILE A 310 -17.92 9.60 -31.59
CA ILE A 310 -19.39 9.51 -31.59
C ILE A 310 -19.84 8.68 -30.36
N VAL A 311 -20.56 9.33 -29.44
CA VAL A 311 -21.04 8.70 -28.23
C VAL A 311 -22.19 7.75 -28.53
N GLU A 312 -22.16 6.53 -27.97
CA GLU A 312 -23.33 5.64 -27.93
C GLU A 312 -24.35 6.18 -26.91
N SER A 313 -25.08 7.26 -27.30
CA SER A 313 -25.94 8.05 -26.38
C SER A 313 -26.99 7.22 -25.65
N ASP A 314 -27.50 6.17 -26.27
CA ASP A 314 -28.63 5.36 -25.78
C ASP A 314 -28.18 4.15 -24.97
N LYS A 315 -26.86 3.99 -24.75
CA LYS A 315 -26.31 2.86 -24.05
C LYS A 315 -25.46 3.29 -22.85
N GLU A 316 -25.88 2.89 -21.68
CA GLU A 316 -25.11 2.94 -20.45
C GLU A 316 -24.76 1.52 -20.02
N TYR A 317 -23.48 1.27 -19.77
CA TYR A 317 -22.99 -0.02 -19.31
C TYR A 317 -22.75 0.04 -17.81
N THR A 318 -23.10 -1.03 -17.11
CA THR A 318 -22.86 -1.17 -15.66
C THR A 318 -21.83 -2.26 -15.44
N LEU A 319 -20.72 -1.93 -14.80
CA LEU A 319 -19.74 -2.87 -14.29
C LEU A 319 -20.05 -3.15 -12.82
N ARG A 320 -20.12 -4.40 -12.46
CA ARG A 320 -20.42 -4.85 -11.10
C ARG A 320 -19.21 -5.56 -10.50
N PHE A 321 -19.03 -5.46 -9.20
CA PHE A 321 -18.02 -6.24 -8.48
C PHE A 321 -18.53 -7.67 -8.25
N ILE A 322 -18.55 -8.45 -9.32
CA ILE A 322 -18.95 -9.86 -9.35
C ILE A 322 -17.99 -10.65 -10.20
N ASP A 323 -18.00 -11.96 -10.08
CA ASP A 323 -17.24 -12.81 -11.00
C ASP A 323 -17.85 -12.71 -12.41
N TYR A 324 -16.97 -12.69 -13.41
CA TYR A 324 -17.36 -12.77 -14.81
C TYR A 324 -16.88 -14.12 -15.38
N THR A 325 -17.74 -14.72 -16.19
CA THR A 325 -17.37 -15.95 -16.90
C THR A 325 -16.32 -15.67 -17.97
N ASP A 326 -15.67 -16.71 -18.49
CA ASP A 326 -14.72 -16.59 -19.63
C ASP A 326 -15.37 -15.97 -20.89
N LYS A 327 -16.69 -15.97 -20.93
CA LYS A 327 -17.45 -15.31 -22.01
C LYS A 327 -17.81 -13.86 -21.71
N GLY A 328 -17.31 -13.30 -20.60
CA GLY A 328 -17.53 -11.91 -20.18
C GLY A 328 -18.98 -11.61 -19.75
N THR A 329 -19.76 -12.63 -19.44
CA THR A 329 -21.10 -12.48 -18.85
C THR A 329 -21.02 -12.52 -17.33
N GLU A 330 -21.92 -11.80 -16.67
CA GLU A 330 -22.00 -11.77 -15.20
C GLU A 330 -22.19 -13.16 -14.62
N GLY A 331 -21.40 -13.49 -13.61
CA GLY A 331 -21.54 -14.67 -12.77
C GLY A 331 -22.53 -14.42 -11.61
N THR A 332 -22.44 -15.23 -10.59
CA THR A 332 -23.34 -15.17 -9.43
C THR A 332 -22.67 -14.74 -8.14
N THR A 333 -21.35 -14.78 -8.08
CA THR A 333 -20.59 -14.46 -6.87
C THR A 333 -20.31 -12.96 -6.80
N THR A 334 -20.80 -12.32 -5.75
CA THR A 334 -20.53 -10.90 -5.48
C THR A 334 -19.20 -10.77 -4.75
N ASN A 335 -18.36 -9.83 -5.17
CA ASN A 335 -17.10 -9.51 -4.54
C ASN A 335 -17.26 -8.25 -3.68
N ASP A 336 -16.80 -8.33 -2.43
CA ASP A 336 -16.61 -7.17 -1.57
C ASP A 336 -15.40 -6.37 -2.05
N ILE A 337 -15.39 -5.06 -1.77
CA ILE A 337 -14.23 -4.21 -2.01
C ILE A 337 -13.41 -4.23 -0.73
N VAL A 338 -12.27 -4.91 -0.76
CA VAL A 338 -11.43 -5.16 0.41
C VAL A 338 -10.08 -4.47 0.24
N ARG A 339 -9.55 -3.92 1.33
CA ARG A 339 -8.23 -3.24 1.38
C ARG A 339 -7.13 -4.11 0.78
N ASP A 340 -6.07 -3.46 0.33
CA ASP A 340 -4.88 -4.08 -0.25
C ASP A 340 -5.17 -5.02 -1.43
N HIS A 341 -6.31 -4.79 -2.11
CA HIS A 341 -6.69 -5.50 -3.33
C HIS A 341 -6.77 -4.56 -4.52
N TYR A 342 -6.42 -5.08 -5.68
CA TYR A 342 -6.47 -4.39 -6.96
C TYR A 342 -7.54 -5.01 -7.85
N TYR A 343 -8.57 -4.23 -8.15
CA TYR A 343 -9.70 -4.57 -9.00
C TYR A 343 -9.51 -3.93 -10.37
N THR A 344 -9.26 -4.74 -11.40
CA THR A 344 -9.14 -4.26 -12.78
C THR A 344 -10.32 -4.74 -13.60
N PHE A 345 -11.09 -3.80 -14.13
CA PHE A 345 -12.12 -4.07 -15.12
C PHE A 345 -11.56 -3.84 -16.52
N GLU A 346 -11.57 -4.86 -17.36
CA GLU A 346 -11.29 -4.74 -18.78
C GLU A 346 -12.58 -4.89 -19.57
N VAL A 347 -12.93 -3.88 -20.37
CA VAL A 347 -14.05 -3.93 -21.30
C VAL A 347 -13.52 -4.29 -22.67
N TYR A 348 -14.10 -5.32 -23.30
CA TYR A 348 -13.67 -5.82 -24.59
C TYR A 348 -14.84 -6.20 -25.50
N LYS A 349 -14.58 -6.39 -26.80
CA LYS A 349 -15.58 -6.85 -27.76
C LYS A 349 -15.50 -8.36 -27.92
N GLY A 350 -16.64 -9.03 -27.73
CA GLY A 350 -16.80 -10.43 -28.08
C GLY A 350 -16.84 -10.65 -29.58
N SER A 351 -16.71 -11.90 -30.02
CA SER A 351 -16.74 -12.31 -31.42
C SER A 351 -18.07 -11.94 -32.15
N ASN A 352 -19.15 -11.79 -31.42
CA ASN A 352 -20.45 -11.34 -31.92
C ASN A 352 -20.65 -9.81 -31.86
N GLY A 353 -19.61 -9.05 -31.50
CA GLY A 353 -19.62 -7.59 -31.41
C GLY A 353 -20.26 -6.99 -30.16
N GLN A 354 -20.74 -7.82 -29.22
CA GLN A 354 -21.23 -7.30 -27.92
C GLN A 354 -20.09 -6.87 -27.02
N ASN A 355 -20.35 -5.91 -26.11
CA ASN A 355 -19.41 -5.52 -25.08
C ASN A 355 -19.43 -6.54 -23.96
N LEU A 356 -18.27 -6.99 -23.57
CA LEU A 356 -18.02 -7.97 -22.53
C LEU A 356 -17.12 -7.36 -21.48
N VAL A 357 -17.10 -7.94 -20.29
CA VAL A 357 -16.33 -7.47 -19.14
C VAL A 357 -15.52 -8.61 -18.54
N LYS A 358 -14.28 -8.32 -18.18
CA LYS A 358 -13.45 -9.18 -17.33
C LYS A 358 -13.12 -8.38 -16.07
N LEU A 359 -13.38 -8.95 -14.91
CA LEU A 359 -12.89 -8.43 -13.64
C LEU A 359 -11.74 -9.31 -13.16
N THR A 360 -10.60 -8.71 -12.95
CA THR A 360 -9.45 -9.35 -12.31
C THR A 360 -9.30 -8.75 -10.92
N VAL A 361 -9.28 -9.61 -9.90
CA VAL A 361 -9.02 -9.22 -8.51
C VAL A 361 -7.69 -9.83 -8.09
N ARG A 362 -6.75 -8.98 -7.68
CA ARG A 362 -5.41 -9.40 -7.23
C ARG A 362 -5.14 -8.78 -5.87
N LYS A 363 -4.29 -9.41 -5.07
CA LYS A 363 -3.64 -8.70 -3.97
C LYS A 363 -2.75 -7.61 -4.58
N TRP A 364 -2.69 -6.47 -3.93
CA TRP A 364 -1.89 -5.35 -4.41
C TRP A 364 -0.42 -5.57 -4.02
N ASN A 365 0.28 -6.37 -4.82
CA ASN A 365 1.67 -6.74 -4.58
C ASN A 365 2.61 -5.66 -5.11
N ALA A 366 3.64 -5.36 -4.33
CA ALA A 366 4.85 -4.80 -4.85
C ALA A 366 5.75 -5.95 -5.34
N ARG A 367 6.49 -5.74 -6.43
CA ARG A 367 7.43 -6.72 -6.96
C ARG A 367 8.38 -7.21 -5.87
N ASP A 368 8.63 -8.52 -5.85
CA ASP A 368 9.84 -9.06 -5.25
C ASP A 368 11.04 -8.41 -5.93
N HIS A 369 11.80 -7.61 -5.17
CA HIS A 369 13.11 -7.23 -5.62
C HIS A 369 14.01 -8.45 -5.43
N GLU A 370 14.68 -8.87 -6.50
CA GLU A 370 15.84 -9.75 -6.41
C GLU A 370 16.74 -9.24 -5.29
N GLU A 371 17.15 -10.12 -4.39
CA GLU A 371 18.11 -9.83 -3.34
C GLU A 371 19.29 -9.07 -3.95
N ILE A 372 19.44 -7.81 -3.60
CA ILE A 372 20.70 -7.12 -3.82
C ILE A 372 21.65 -7.68 -2.78
N VAL A 373 22.33 -8.75 -3.13
CA VAL A 373 23.49 -9.25 -2.38
C VAL A 373 24.56 -8.19 -2.52
N MET A 374 24.82 -7.45 -1.45
CA MET A 374 25.99 -6.57 -1.35
C MET A 374 27.15 -7.34 -0.74
#